data_dc3e1d292f85b3c1b8c9e89290094155
#
_entry.id   dc3e1d292f85b3c1b8c9e89290094155
#
_cell.length_a   1.000
_cell.length_b   1.000
_cell.length_c   1.000
_cell.angle_alpha   90.00
_cell.angle_beta   90.00
_cell.angle_gamma   90.00
#
_symmetry.space_group_name_H-M   'P 1'
#
loop_
_entity.id
_entity.type
_entity.pdbx_description
1 polymer ?
#
loop_
_entity_poly.entity_id
_entity_poly.type
_entity_poly.pdbx_seq_one_letter_code
_entity_poly.pdbx_strand_id
1 'polypeptide(L)'
;GKKMALKWYHDSAFADQKTGAVDAEKRESFYENLKNNVRIGSPSAEFLWPLAITGYEHGSFGYIMELRPERFVQESTLLVGRRVHFESYSVVVQAMINMANAFRNLHNKGFSYSDLNAANFFFDPHTGELLVCDNDNASYPGYHTGILGIARYMAPEVVLRYKLPDTQTDRYSLAVHLFSLLFRHHPLEGVRGTPASFTAYDEVRVYGEEPVFIFDPDNDANRPVKGVGDAATKVWNSMPAYIRELFERAFSQNCLKCDVSGAGNEPGGKTKVSYRANRVSEREWIDALTHLRADILRCPCCGRENFITNRLACRCGSALSVSNLICLPKYNVVAYPGQRIYRIQIDRTCPDSTATEVVAQVVEQNGTRYVPQNYYIKNCSNEVWDCTTSHGKKRPLNPGELMPVKAGISVSISGGSFKI
;
A
#
# COMPACT_ATOMS: atom_id res chain seq x y z
N GLY A 1 29.53 10.56 12.94
CA GLY A 1 28.60 9.45 13.24
C GLY A 1 27.24 9.71 12.63
N LYS A 2 26.46 8.67 12.38
CA LYS A 2 25.07 8.77 11.89
C LYS A 2 24.18 9.25 13.04
N LYS A 3 23.30 10.22 12.80
CA LYS A 3 22.29 10.64 13.78
C LYS A 3 21.23 9.53 13.90
N MET A 4 20.85 9.21 15.12
CA MET A 4 19.87 8.19 15.47
C MET A 4 18.73 8.83 16.27
N ALA A 5 17.58 8.19 16.29
CA ALA A 5 16.47 8.53 17.16
C ALA A 5 16.42 7.56 18.34
N LEU A 6 16.11 8.08 19.54
CA LEU A 6 15.83 7.31 20.73
C LEU A 6 14.35 7.50 21.10
N LYS A 7 13.58 6.42 21.14
CA LYS A 7 12.24 6.40 21.71
C LYS A 7 12.35 5.86 23.14
N TRP A 8 11.96 6.69 24.11
CA TRP A 8 12.00 6.36 25.54
C TRP A 8 10.59 6.17 26.09
N TYR A 9 10.34 5.08 26.80
CA TYR A 9 9.04 4.81 27.42
C TYR A 9 9.01 5.35 28.83
N HIS A 10 7.97 6.13 29.12
CA HIS A 10 7.64 6.58 30.46
C HIS A 10 6.66 5.61 31.10
N ASP A 11 6.58 5.57 32.44
CA ASP A 11 5.67 4.72 33.18
C ASP A 11 4.21 4.88 32.74
N SER A 12 3.81 6.07 32.30
CA SER A 12 2.48 6.33 31.76
C SER A 12 2.12 5.50 30.52
N ALA A 13 3.10 4.99 29.76
CA ALA A 13 2.86 4.11 28.61
C ALA A 13 2.32 2.74 29.04
N PHE A 14 2.59 2.35 30.27
CA PHE A 14 2.19 1.06 30.86
C PHE A 14 1.18 1.20 31.98
N ALA A 15 0.67 2.42 32.24
CA ALA A 15 -0.31 2.65 33.28
C ALA A 15 -1.69 2.10 32.89
N ASP A 16 -2.36 1.45 33.84
CA ASP A 16 -3.76 1.09 33.72
C ASP A 16 -4.62 2.39 33.69
N GLN A 17 -5.51 2.49 32.71
CA GLN A 17 -6.30 3.71 32.48
C GLN A 17 -7.28 4.04 33.64
N LYS A 18 -7.64 3.07 34.47
CA LYS A 18 -8.60 3.26 35.57
C LYS A 18 -7.91 3.58 36.89
N THR A 19 -6.79 2.90 37.13
CA THR A 19 -6.09 2.98 38.44
C THR A 19 -4.89 3.91 38.42
N GLY A 20 -4.33 4.19 37.23
CA GLY A 20 -3.07 4.92 37.06
C GLY A 20 -1.83 4.13 37.49
N ALA A 21 -2.00 2.89 37.98
CA ALA A 21 -0.90 2.04 38.40
C ALA A 21 -0.19 1.45 37.17
N VAL A 22 1.15 1.33 37.25
CA VAL A 22 1.94 0.70 36.19
C VAL A 22 1.66 -0.80 36.19
N ASP A 23 1.24 -1.30 35.03
CA ASP A 23 1.10 -2.73 34.77
C ASP A 23 2.48 -3.33 34.44
N ALA A 24 3.07 -3.99 35.44
CA ALA A 24 4.40 -4.57 35.34
C ALA A 24 4.46 -5.74 34.35
N GLU A 25 3.41 -6.55 34.22
CA GLU A 25 3.32 -7.67 33.31
C GLU A 25 3.24 -7.18 31.85
N LYS A 26 2.40 -6.20 31.59
CA LYS A 26 2.32 -5.52 30.29
C LYS A 26 3.66 -4.90 29.88
N ARG A 27 4.35 -4.24 30.80
CA ARG A 27 5.66 -3.61 30.56
C ARG A 27 6.72 -4.67 30.23
N GLU A 28 6.80 -5.76 30.96
CA GLU A 28 7.75 -6.84 30.72
C GLU A 28 7.45 -7.55 29.37
N SER A 29 6.21 -7.87 29.10
CA SER A 29 5.79 -8.46 27.83
C SER A 29 6.19 -7.57 26.64
N PHE A 30 5.99 -6.26 26.76
CA PHE A 30 6.38 -5.29 25.74
C PHE A 30 7.90 -5.23 25.53
N TYR A 31 8.68 -5.25 26.62
CA TYR A 31 10.14 -5.30 26.56
C TYR A 31 10.66 -6.55 25.88
N GLU A 32 10.10 -7.72 26.19
CA GLU A 32 10.45 -8.98 25.54
C GLU A 32 10.06 -9.00 24.04
N ASN A 33 8.92 -8.40 23.67
CA ASN A 33 8.57 -8.22 22.26
C ASN A 33 9.61 -7.37 21.52
N LEU A 34 10.05 -6.25 22.10
CA LEU A 34 11.12 -5.42 21.51
C LEU A 34 12.44 -6.18 21.36
N LYS A 35 12.84 -6.98 22.34
CA LYS A 35 14.03 -7.83 22.23
C LYS A 35 13.93 -8.79 21.05
N ASN A 36 12.76 -9.42 20.88
CA ASN A 36 12.52 -10.30 19.75
C ASN A 36 12.57 -9.53 18.42
N ASN A 37 11.99 -8.34 18.35
CA ASN A 37 12.01 -7.49 17.16
C ASN A 37 13.45 -7.13 16.76
N VAL A 38 14.28 -6.71 17.72
CA VAL A 38 15.71 -6.43 17.48
C VAL A 38 16.44 -7.68 16.99
N ARG A 39 16.21 -8.83 17.61
CA ARG A 39 16.88 -10.10 17.26
C ARG A 39 16.52 -10.59 15.86
N ILE A 40 15.26 -10.43 15.45
CA ILE A 40 14.76 -10.88 14.14
C ILE A 40 15.17 -9.90 13.04
N GLY A 41 15.26 -8.62 13.37
CA GLY A 41 15.62 -7.54 12.45
C GLY A 41 14.48 -7.08 11.57
N SER A 42 14.69 -5.94 10.90
CA SER A 42 13.69 -5.30 10.06
C SER A 42 13.13 -6.22 8.96
N PRO A 43 11.83 -6.18 8.69
CA PRO A 43 11.22 -6.87 7.55
C PRO A 43 11.76 -6.37 6.20
N SER A 44 11.99 -5.08 6.08
CA SER A 44 12.55 -4.43 4.88
C SER A 44 13.03 -3.01 5.21
N ALA A 45 13.61 -2.34 4.22
CA ALA A 45 14.20 -1.00 4.40
C ALA A 45 13.17 0.10 4.69
N GLU A 46 11.89 -0.14 4.40
CA GLU A 46 10.81 0.80 4.66
C GLU A 46 10.49 0.96 6.15
N PHE A 47 10.87 0.01 6.99
CA PHE A 47 10.58 0.06 8.43
C PHE A 47 11.73 0.71 9.21
N LEU A 48 11.47 1.82 9.91
CA LEU A 48 12.37 2.39 10.92
C LEU A 48 12.38 1.48 12.15
N TRP A 49 13.04 0.36 12.03
CA TRP A 49 12.99 -0.75 12.97
C TRP A 49 13.84 -0.51 14.21
N PRO A 50 13.46 -1.06 15.39
CA PRO A 50 14.33 -1.08 16.56
C PRO A 50 15.66 -1.78 16.27
N LEU A 51 16.78 -1.08 16.46
CA LEU A 51 18.13 -1.58 16.21
C LEU A 51 18.83 -2.08 17.48
N ALA A 52 18.54 -1.43 18.59
CA ALA A 52 19.05 -1.80 19.91
C ALA A 52 18.11 -1.30 21.00
N ILE A 53 18.05 -2.02 22.11
CA ILE A 53 17.29 -1.62 23.29
C ILE A 53 18.25 -1.09 24.35
N THR A 54 17.84 -0.08 25.09
CA THR A 54 18.58 0.40 26.27
C THR A 54 18.42 -0.59 27.44
N GLY A 55 19.33 -0.51 28.41
CA GLY A 55 19.10 -1.18 29.70
C GLY A 55 17.90 -0.61 30.45
N TYR A 56 17.40 -1.36 31.42
CA TYR A 56 16.40 -0.87 32.37
C TYR A 56 17.07 0.15 33.29
N GLU A 57 16.64 1.41 33.22
CA GLU A 57 17.03 2.45 34.15
C GLU A 57 15.78 3.01 34.87
N HIS A 58 15.79 2.94 36.21
CA HIS A 58 14.66 3.40 37.04
C HIS A 58 13.29 2.84 36.64
N GLY A 59 13.26 1.59 36.18
CA GLY A 59 12.04 0.95 35.74
C GLY A 59 11.59 1.29 34.30
N SER A 60 12.34 2.12 33.61
CA SER A 60 12.07 2.54 32.22
C SER A 60 13.12 2.03 31.23
N PHE A 61 12.78 1.99 29.99
CA PHE A 61 13.66 1.60 28.88
C PHE A 61 13.28 2.32 27.59
N GLY A 62 14.09 2.17 26.58
CA GLY A 62 13.86 2.71 25.26
C GLY A 62 14.51 1.87 24.17
N TYR A 63 14.37 2.30 22.93
CA TYR A 63 15.11 1.70 21.83
C TYR A 63 15.64 2.76 20.87
N ILE A 64 16.68 2.37 20.15
CA ILE A 64 17.36 3.21 19.15
C ILE A 64 16.92 2.74 17.76
N MET A 65 16.62 3.70 16.89
CA MET A 65 16.27 3.48 15.48
C MET A 65 16.92 4.53 14.59
N GLU A 66 16.89 4.33 13.27
CA GLU A 66 17.31 5.37 12.33
C GLU A 66 16.44 6.61 12.44
N LEU A 67 17.06 7.78 12.29
CA LEU A 67 16.33 9.04 12.24
C LEU A 67 15.65 9.18 10.87
N ARG A 68 14.34 9.46 10.86
CA ARG A 68 13.56 9.70 9.64
C ARG A 68 14.09 10.97 8.92
N PRO A 69 14.42 10.88 7.61
CA PRO A 69 14.78 12.05 6.83
C PRO A 69 13.60 13.03 6.67
N GLU A 70 13.89 14.33 6.63
CA GLU A 70 12.87 15.41 6.58
C GLU A 70 12.00 15.39 5.31
N ARG A 71 12.49 14.82 4.21
CA ARG A 71 11.73 14.70 2.95
C ARG A 71 10.48 13.83 3.07
N PHE A 72 10.39 12.99 4.08
CA PHE A 72 9.24 12.12 4.31
C PHE A 72 8.15 12.84 5.10
N VAL A 73 6.99 12.97 4.51
CA VAL A 73 5.82 13.66 5.03
C VAL A 73 4.79 12.65 5.52
N GLN A 74 4.19 12.91 6.67
CA GLN A 74 3.18 12.05 7.29
C GLN A 74 1.96 11.89 6.37
N GLU A 75 1.41 10.67 6.25
CA GLU A 75 0.26 10.35 5.43
C GLU A 75 -0.95 11.25 5.74
N SER A 76 -1.26 11.46 7.01
CA SER A 76 -2.36 12.33 7.44
C SER A 76 -2.25 13.76 6.86
N THR A 77 -1.03 14.29 6.77
CA THR A 77 -0.75 15.60 6.16
C THR A 77 -0.99 15.57 4.64
N LEU A 78 -0.55 14.51 3.97
CA LEU A 78 -0.74 14.32 2.52
C LEU A 78 -2.20 14.10 2.15
N LEU A 79 -2.97 13.39 2.99
CA LEU A 79 -4.41 13.19 2.80
C LEU A 79 -5.19 14.51 2.89
N VAL A 80 -4.85 15.39 3.82
CA VAL A 80 -5.41 16.75 3.90
C VAL A 80 -5.02 17.58 2.67
N GLY A 81 -3.76 17.47 2.21
CA GLY A 81 -3.26 18.02 0.95
C GLY A 81 -3.37 19.53 0.79
N ARG A 82 -3.45 20.30 1.88
CA ARG A 82 -3.55 21.77 1.81
C ARG A 82 -2.22 22.46 1.53
N ARG A 83 -1.13 21.96 2.12
CA ARG A 83 0.22 22.54 2.01
C ARG A 83 1.17 21.66 1.22
N VAL A 84 1.08 20.35 1.44
CA VAL A 84 1.90 19.35 0.79
C VAL A 84 0.99 18.27 0.20
N HIS A 85 1.29 17.81 -0.99
CA HIS A 85 0.54 16.77 -1.70
C HIS A 85 1.51 15.97 -2.58
N PHE A 86 1.13 14.78 -2.96
CA PHE A 86 1.88 14.01 -3.94
C PHE A 86 1.97 14.76 -5.27
N GLU A 87 3.13 14.72 -5.91
CA GLU A 87 3.41 15.42 -7.16
C GLU A 87 2.46 15.00 -8.30
N SER A 88 2.05 13.72 -8.30
CA SER A 88 1.22 13.16 -9.37
C SER A 88 0.49 11.89 -8.93
N TYR A 89 -0.51 11.45 -9.69
CA TYR A 89 -1.14 10.14 -9.48
C TYR A 89 -0.17 8.97 -9.67
N SER A 90 0.78 9.10 -10.57
CA SER A 90 1.86 8.11 -10.73
C SER A 90 2.65 7.91 -9.45
N VAL A 91 2.90 8.99 -8.70
CA VAL A 91 3.58 8.93 -7.40
C VAL A 91 2.66 8.34 -6.32
N VAL A 92 1.37 8.69 -6.32
CA VAL A 92 0.39 8.07 -5.40
C VAL A 92 0.35 6.55 -5.60
N VAL A 93 0.22 6.10 -6.84
CA VAL A 93 0.16 4.64 -7.13
C VAL A 93 1.49 3.97 -6.77
N GLN A 94 2.63 4.65 -6.98
CA GLN A 94 3.93 4.13 -6.52
C GLN A 94 3.99 4.00 -4.99
N ALA A 95 3.48 4.97 -4.25
CA ALA A 95 3.38 4.92 -2.79
C ALA A 95 2.52 3.73 -2.33
N MET A 96 1.40 3.49 -3.01
CA MET A 96 0.52 2.35 -2.75
C MET A 96 1.22 1.00 -3.01
N ILE A 97 1.98 0.88 -4.12
CA ILE A 97 2.79 -0.32 -4.43
C ILE A 97 3.82 -0.55 -3.33
N ASN A 98 4.55 0.50 -2.93
CA ASN A 98 5.57 0.42 -1.89
C ASN A 98 4.95 0.00 -0.55
N MET A 99 3.76 0.53 -0.20
CA MET A 99 3.05 0.15 1.01
C MET A 99 2.60 -1.31 0.99
N ALA A 100 1.97 -1.77 -0.08
CA ALA A 100 1.57 -3.17 -0.22
C ALA A 100 2.79 -4.12 -0.17
N ASN A 101 3.91 -3.71 -0.76
CA ASN A 101 5.16 -4.47 -0.72
C ASN A 101 5.77 -4.54 0.69
N ALA A 102 5.79 -3.42 1.41
CA ALA A 102 6.28 -3.37 2.79
C ALA A 102 5.47 -4.32 3.70
N PHE A 103 4.14 -4.27 3.63
CA PHE A 103 3.28 -5.16 4.43
C PHE A 103 3.42 -6.62 4.02
N ARG A 104 3.60 -6.93 2.75
CA ARG A 104 3.92 -8.29 2.32
C ARG A 104 5.22 -8.79 2.97
N ASN A 105 6.28 -7.97 2.98
CA ASN A 105 7.55 -8.33 3.60
C ASN A 105 7.41 -8.52 5.12
N LEU A 106 6.59 -7.69 5.78
CA LEU A 106 6.26 -7.82 7.21
C LEU A 106 5.56 -9.16 7.50
N HIS A 107 4.49 -9.45 6.76
CA HIS A 107 3.70 -10.67 6.94
C HIS A 107 4.49 -11.94 6.57
N ASN A 108 5.34 -11.90 5.55
CA ASN A 108 6.23 -13.01 5.18
C ASN A 108 7.28 -13.32 6.26
N LYS A 109 7.68 -12.32 7.07
CA LYS A 109 8.49 -12.54 8.27
C LYS A 109 7.69 -13.03 9.49
N GLY A 110 6.37 -13.16 9.38
CA GLY A 110 5.48 -13.64 10.44
C GLY A 110 5.01 -12.56 11.41
N PHE A 111 5.30 -11.28 11.14
CA PHE A 111 4.80 -10.18 11.96
C PHE A 111 3.40 -9.74 11.52
N SER A 112 2.63 -9.20 12.48
CA SER A 112 1.52 -8.28 12.24
C SER A 112 1.85 -6.92 12.83
N TYR A 113 1.31 -5.85 12.23
CA TYR A 113 1.64 -4.48 12.65
C TYR A 113 0.73 -3.96 13.76
N SER A 114 -0.54 -4.32 13.71
CA SER A 114 -1.59 -4.06 14.69
C SER A 114 -2.07 -2.61 14.81
N ASP A 115 -1.19 -1.61 14.63
CA ASP A 115 -1.53 -0.18 14.76
C ASP A 115 -1.36 0.58 13.43
N LEU A 116 -2.04 0.08 12.39
CA LEU A 116 -2.07 0.79 11.11
C LEU A 116 -2.93 2.06 11.27
N ASN A 117 -2.26 3.20 11.32
CA ASN A 117 -2.92 4.50 11.30
C ASN A 117 -2.07 5.50 10.52
N ALA A 118 -2.69 6.57 9.98
CA ALA A 118 -2.03 7.53 9.10
C ALA A 118 -0.93 8.38 9.78
N ALA A 119 -0.76 8.27 11.09
CA ALA A 119 0.33 8.92 11.81
C ALA A 119 1.65 8.13 11.72
N ASN A 120 1.59 6.84 11.42
CA ASN A 120 2.73 5.94 11.42
C ASN A 120 3.37 5.78 10.04
N PHE A 121 2.72 6.26 8.97
CA PHE A 121 3.21 6.18 7.60
C PHE A 121 3.71 7.54 7.11
N PHE A 122 4.89 7.52 6.51
CA PHE A 122 5.53 8.71 5.95
C PHE A 122 5.95 8.43 4.52
N PHE A 123 5.61 9.33 3.61
CA PHE A 123 5.92 9.20 2.19
C PHE A 123 6.77 10.37 1.71
N ASP A 124 7.68 10.08 0.80
CA ASP A 124 8.28 11.12 -0.03
C ASP A 124 7.26 11.50 -1.11
N PRO A 125 6.76 12.75 -1.12
CA PRO A 125 5.70 13.19 -2.03
C PRO A 125 6.13 13.25 -3.51
N HIS A 126 7.44 13.17 -3.78
CA HIS A 126 8.00 13.21 -5.14
C HIS A 126 8.26 11.82 -5.72
N THR A 127 8.61 10.85 -4.90
CA THR A 127 9.02 9.50 -5.35
C THR A 127 8.03 8.40 -5.00
N GLY A 128 7.19 8.61 -3.96
CA GLY A 128 6.32 7.60 -3.37
C GLY A 128 7.07 6.61 -2.48
N GLU A 129 8.35 6.85 -2.17
CA GLU A 129 9.07 6.06 -1.15
C GLU A 129 8.33 6.13 0.19
N LEU A 130 8.34 5.02 0.91
CA LEU A 130 7.65 4.85 2.19
C LEU A 130 8.64 4.66 3.33
N LEU A 131 8.33 5.26 4.48
CA LEU A 131 8.87 4.87 5.78
C LEU A 131 7.74 4.60 6.75
N VAL A 132 7.83 3.49 7.48
CA VAL A 132 6.92 3.07 8.53
C VAL A 132 7.58 3.32 9.88
N CYS A 133 6.92 4.08 10.73
CA CYS A 133 7.38 4.40 12.09
C CYS A 133 6.60 3.58 13.14
N ASP A 134 6.95 3.73 14.42
CA ASP A 134 6.30 3.05 15.54
C ASP A 134 6.21 1.52 15.37
N ASN A 135 7.32 0.91 14.96
CA ASN A 135 7.42 -0.52 14.69
C ASN A 135 7.57 -1.39 15.96
N ASP A 136 7.57 -0.79 17.12
CA ASP A 136 7.46 -1.45 18.43
C ASP A 136 6.10 -2.14 18.65
N ASN A 137 5.07 -1.73 17.88
CA ASN A 137 3.77 -2.38 17.85
C ASN A 137 3.74 -3.65 16.99
N ALA A 138 4.74 -3.85 16.14
CA ALA A 138 4.85 -5.08 15.37
C ALA A 138 5.10 -6.29 16.29
N SER A 139 4.29 -7.32 16.12
CA SER A 139 4.32 -8.48 17.01
C SER A 139 4.22 -9.80 16.25
N TYR A 140 4.83 -10.83 16.83
CA TYR A 140 4.69 -12.22 16.39
C TYR A 140 3.39 -12.83 16.92
N PRO A 141 2.86 -13.87 16.26
CA PRO A 141 1.71 -14.60 16.79
C PRO A 141 1.93 -15.06 18.25
N GLY A 142 0.98 -14.72 19.12
CA GLY A 142 1.06 -15.02 20.55
C GLY A 142 1.63 -13.91 21.42
N TYR A 143 2.24 -12.89 20.83
CA TYR A 143 2.61 -11.64 21.53
C TYR A 143 1.61 -10.55 21.18
N HIS A 144 1.07 -9.89 22.20
CA HIS A 144 0.18 -8.76 22.02
C HIS A 144 0.63 -7.61 22.91
N THR A 145 0.91 -6.48 22.30
CA THR A 145 1.29 -5.26 23.02
C THR A 145 0.13 -4.63 23.79
N GLY A 146 -1.10 -5.15 23.60
CA GLY A 146 -2.33 -4.57 24.13
C GLY A 146 -2.82 -3.33 23.37
N ILE A 147 -2.08 -2.92 22.34
CA ILE A 147 -2.47 -1.83 21.43
C ILE A 147 -3.35 -2.44 20.34
N LEU A 148 -4.50 -1.82 20.09
CA LEU A 148 -5.48 -2.28 19.10
C LEU A 148 -5.55 -1.35 17.89
N GLY A 149 -4.95 -0.17 17.97
CA GLY A 149 -5.02 0.86 16.95
C GLY A 149 -6.20 1.83 17.13
N ILE A 150 -6.50 2.58 16.08
CA ILE A 150 -7.59 3.56 16.01
C ILE A 150 -8.76 2.95 15.26
N ALA A 151 -9.98 3.02 15.80
CA ALA A 151 -11.18 2.35 15.25
C ALA A 151 -11.38 2.60 13.74
N ARG A 152 -11.08 3.80 13.28
CA ARG A 152 -11.16 4.21 11.88
C ARG A 152 -10.35 3.33 10.91
N TYR A 153 -9.26 2.73 11.39
CA TYR A 153 -8.38 1.88 10.58
C TYR A 153 -8.48 0.40 10.96
N MET A 154 -9.09 0.09 12.11
CA MET A 154 -9.21 -1.28 12.62
C MET A 154 -10.23 -2.08 11.82
N ALA A 155 -9.94 -3.35 11.64
CA ALA A 155 -10.91 -4.30 11.11
C ALA A 155 -12.16 -4.40 12.03
N PRO A 156 -13.38 -4.58 11.49
CA PRO A 156 -14.62 -4.59 12.26
C PRO A 156 -14.58 -5.53 13.47
N GLU A 157 -14.02 -6.72 13.32
CA GLU A 157 -13.90 -7.70 14.41
C GLU A 157 -12.95 -7.28 15.53
N VAL A 158 -11.98 -6.39 15.22
CA VAL A 158 -11.09 -5.79 16.23
C VAL A 158 -11.81 -4.65 16.96
N VAL A 159 -12.55 -3.82 16.23
CA VAL A 159 -13.42 -2.77 16.83
C VAL A 159 -14.39 -3.38 17.83
N LEU A 160 -15.00 -4.51 17.46
CA LEU A 160 -15.96 -5.24 18.29
C LEU A 160 -15.32 -6.12 19.37
N ARG A 161 -13.98 -6.12 19.49
CA ARG A 161 -13.24 -6.92 20.47
C ARG A 161 -13.45 -8.44 20.33
N TYR A 162 -13.85 -8.93 19.18
CA TYR A 162 -13.99 -10.36 18.90
C TYR A 162 -12.64 -11.02 18.61
N LYS A 163 -11.68 -10.23 18.15
CA LYS A 163 -10.35 -10.71 17.76
C LYS A 163 -9.28 -9.67 18.09
N LEU A 164 -8.08 -10.15 18.40
CA LEU A 164 -6.88 -9.32 18.45
C LEU A 164 -6.32 -9.11 17.05
N PRO A 165 -5.57 -8.01 16.80
CA PRO A 165 -4.92 -7.77 15.52
C PRO A 165 -4.05 -8.95 15.06
N ASP A 166 -4.09 -9.23 13.76
CA ASP A 166 -3.25 -10.20 13.07
C ASP A 166 -3.07 -9.81 11.59
N THR A 167 -2.39 -10.65 10.81
CA THR A 167 -2.15 -10.39 9.37
C THR A 167 -3.44 -10.23 8.56
N GLN A 168 -4.55 -10.87 8.95
CA GLN A 168 -5.84 -10.70 8.26
C GLN A 168 -6.47 -9.34 8.57
N THR A 169 -6.35 -8.87 9.82
CA THR A 169 -6.83 -7.55 10.19
C THR A 169 -5.95 -6.45 9.59
N ASP A 170 -4.63 -6.68 9.49
CA ASP A 170 -3.70 -5.78 8.78
C ASP A 170 -4.07 -5.63 7.30
N ARG A 171 -4.50 -6.69 6.61
CA ARG A 171 -4.98 -6.63 5.22
C ARG A 171 -6.20 -5.73 5.03
N TYR A 172 -7.12 -5.73 6.01
CA TYR A 172 -8.23 -4.79 6.00
C TYR A 172 -7.72 -3.35 6.14
N SER A 173 -6.89 -3.09 7.14
CA SER A 173 -6.34 -1.76 7.41
C SER A 173 -5.50 -1.26 6.22
N LEU A 174 -4.71 -2.14 5.59
CA LEU A 174 -4.00 -1.83 4.35
C LEU A 174 -4.96 -1.37 3.24
N ALA A 175 -6.08 -2.08 3.04
CA ALA A 175 -7.08 -1.67 2.04
C ALA A 175 -7.68 -0.29 2.34
N VAL A 176 -7.91 0.06 3.62
CA VAL A 176 -8.34 1.40 4.05
C VAL A 176 -7.32 2.47 3.67
N HIS A 177 -6.03 2.23 3.91
CA HIS A 177 -4.96 3.17 3.53
C HIS A 177 -4.84 3.33 2.02
N LEU A 178 -4.84 2.23 1.27
CA LEU A 178 -4.77 2.26 -0.20
C LEU A 178 -5.96 3.03 -0.79
N PHE A 179 -7.17 2.82 -0.26
CA PHE A 179 -8.34 3.59 -0.65
C PHE A 179 -8.16 5.08 -0.33
N SER A 180 -7.72 5.39 0.90
CA SER A 180 -7.54 6.77 1.35
C SER A 180 -6.49 7.52 0.54
N LEU A 181 -5.38 6.88 0.19
CA LEU A 181 -4.35 7.46 -0.67
C LEU A 181 -4.87 7.79 -2.09
N LEU A 182 -5.63 6.87 -2.70
CA LEU A 182 -6.10 7.03 -4.07
C LEU A 182 -7.27 8.01 -4.19
N PHE A 183 -8.23 7.94 -3.25
CA PHE A 183 -9.49 8.70 -3.32
C PHE A 183 -9.53 9.91 -2.38
N ARG A 184 -8.54 10.04 -1.49
CA ARG A 184 -8.50 11.08 -0.43
C ARG A 184 -9.78 11.13 0.39
N HIS A 185 -10.32 9.94 0.66
CA HIS A 185 -11.56 9.73 1.41
C HIS A 185 -11.50 8.39 2.14
N HIS A 186 -12.24 8.24 3.21
CA HIS A 186 -12.32 6.97 3.92
C HIS A 186 -13.40 6.05 3.29
N PRO A 187 -13.16 4.72 3.14
CA PRO A 187 -14.09 3.82 2.45
C PRO A 187 -15.45 3.63 3.14
N LEU A 188 -15.54 3.91 4.44
CA LEU A 188 -16.78 3.76 5.22
C LEU A 188 -17.42 5.09 5.66
N GLU A 189 -16.83 6.25 5.29
CA GLU A 189 -17.33 7.57 5.71
C GLU A 189 -18.18 8.22 4.61
N GLY A 190 -19.39 7.75 4.43
CA GLY A 190 -20.45 8.37 3.64
C GLY A 190 -21.47 9.08 4.53
N VAL A 191 -22.73 9.10 4.10
CA VAL A 191 -23.83 9.73 4.85
C VAL A 191 -24.05 9.14 6.25
N ARG A 192 -23.62 7.90 6.48
CA ARG A 192 -23.72 7.21 7.77
C ARG A 192 -22.54 7.53 8.70
N GLY A 193 -21.40 7.91 8.16
CA GLY A 193 -20.14 8.15 8.89
C GLY A 193 -19.76 9.62 9.03
N THR A 194 -20.66 10.55 8.73
CA THR A 194 -20.46 12.00 8.84
C THR A 194 -21.57 12.72 9.61
N PRO A 195 -21.94 12.26 10.82
CA PRO A 195 -22.87 13.03 11.65
C PRO A 195 -22.20 14.34 12.13
N ALA A 196 -23.04 15.31 12.47
CA ALA A 196 -22.57 16.62 12.99
C ALA A 196 -21.75 16.50 14.30
N SER A 197 -22.00 15.43 15.06
CA SER A 197 -21.19 15.02 16.22
C SER A 197 -20.92 13.53 16.13
N PHE A 198 -19.65 13.15 15.94
CA PHE A 198 -19.21 11.76 15.85
C PHE A 198 -18.76 11.29 17.23
N THR A 199 -19.47 10.36 17.82
CA THR A 199 -19.23 9.85 19.18
C THR A 199 -18.51 8.50 19.15
N ALA A 200 -18.00 8.04 20.29
CA ALA A 200 -17.43 6.70 20.42
C ALA A 200 -18.47 5.59 20.06
N TYR A 201 -19.77 5.83 20.31
CA TYR A 201 -20.82 4.93 19.88
C TYR A 201 -20.93 4.89 18.35
N ASP A 202 -20.85 6.04 17.68
CA ASP A 202 -20.87 6.10 16.22
C ASP A 202 -19.66 5.41 15.60
N GLU A 203 -18.47 5.50 16.23
CA GLU A 203 -17.28 4.77 15.78
C GLU A 203 -17.53 3.25 15.79
N VAL A 204 -18.04 2.70 16.90
CA VAL A 204 -18.33 1.27 17.01
C VAL A 204 -19.38 0.85 15.97
N ARG A 205 -20.42 1.65 15.78
CA ARG A 205 -21.49 1.37 14.81
C ARG A 205 -20.97 1.41 13.37
N VAL A 206 -20.23 2.47 12.98
CA VAL A 206 -19.80 2.70 11.59
C VAL A 206 -18.65 1.77 11.18
N TYR A 207 -17.68 1.54 12.09
CA TYR A 207 -16.50 0.77 11.76
C TYR A 207 -16.58 -0.70 12.23
N GLY A 208 -17.54 -1.04 13.11
CA GLY A 208 -17.65 -2.38 13.68
C GLY A 208 -18.95 -3.10 13.35
N GLU A 209 -20.09 -2.59 13.86
CA GLU A 209 -21.38 -3.29 13.82
C GLU A 209 -22.01 -3.30 12.43
N GLU A 210 -22.00 -2.15 11.75
CA GLU A 210 -22.71 -1.92 10.50
C GLU A 210 -21.82 -1.24 9.43
N PRO A 211 -20.63 -1.75 9.14
CA PRO A 211 -19.78 -1.17 8.13
C PRO A 211 -20.41 -1.32 6.74
N VAL A 212 -20.51 -0.22 5.99
CA VAL A 212 -21.02 -0.20 4.61
C VAL A 212 -20.09 0.62 3.75
N PHE A 213 -19.60 0.03 2.66
CA PHE A 213 -18.71 0.69 1.72
C PHE A 213 -19.44 1.83 0.98
N ILE A 214 -18.78 2.98 0.83
CA ILE A 214 -19.39 4.17 0.20
C ILE A 214 -19.71 4.00 -1.29
N PHE A 215 -19.07 3.03 -1.96
CA PHE A 215 -19.31 2.66 -3.36
C PHE A 215 -19.82 1.21 -3.50
N ASP A 216 -20.44 0.66 -2.46
CA ASP A 216 -21.01 -0.69 -2.50
C ASP A 216 -22.03 -0.79 -3.66
N PRO A 217 -21.85 -1.72 -4.63
CA PRO A 217 -22.74 -1.82 -5.78
C PRO A 217 -24.18 -2.24 -5.40
N ASP A 218 -24.32 -2.99 -4.29
CA ASP A 218 -25.59 -3.60 -3.86
C ASP A 218 -26.28 -2.83 -2.72
N ASN A 219 -25.57 -1.82 -2.12
CA ASN A 219 -26.08 -1.08 -0.97
C ASN A 219 -25.74 0.41 -1.06
N ASP A 220 -26.74 1.24 -1.27
CA ASP A 220 -26.61 2.69 -1.42
C ASP A 220 -26.76 3.49 -0.10
N ALA A 221 -26.96 2.81 1.02
CA ALA A 221 -27.23 3.43 2.33
C ALA A 221 -26.09 4.32 2.87
N ASN A 222 -24.87 4.22 2.31
CA ASN A 222 -23.70 4.98 2.76
C ASN A 222 -22.98 5.73 1.63
N ARG A 223 -23.70 6.27 0.66
CA ARG A 223 -23.10 7.02 -0.45
C ARG A 223 -22.29 8.24 0.04
N PRO A 224 -21.27 8.66 -0.72
CA PRO A 224 -20.50 9.87 -0.38
C PRO A 224 -21.40 11.08 -0.22
N VAL A 225 -21.12 11.89 0.82
CA VAL A 225 -21.88 13.13 1.07
C VAL A 225 -21.58 14.15 -0.01
N LYS A 226 -22.62 14.70 -0.63
CA LYS A 226 -22.50 15.75 -1.66
C LYS A 226 -21.74 16.97 -1.08
N GLY A 227 -20.80 17.47 -1.83
CA GLY A 227 -19.92 18.57 -1.42
C GLY A 227 -18.67 18.12 -0.65
N VAL A 228 -18.73 16.99 0.07
CA VAL A 228 -17.58 16.42 0.80
C VAL A 228 -16.93 15.29 -0.01
N GLY A 229 -17.70 14.34 -0.49
CA GLY A 229 -17.22 13.15 -1.23
C GLY A 229 -17.17 13.33 -2.74
N ASP A 230 -17.45 14.51 -3.29
CA ASP A 230 -17.52 14.75 -4.75
C ASP A 230 -16.19 14.45 -5.46
N ALA A 231 -15.06 14.77 -4.81
CA ALA A 231 -13.74 14.50 -5.37
C ALA A 231 -13.48 12.98 -5.47
N ALA A 232 -13.78 12.25 -4.40
CA ALA A 232 -13.65 10.79 -4.37
C ALA A 232 -14.54 10.14 -5.43
N THR A 233 -15.78 10.58 -5.57
CA THR A 233 -16.73 10.11 -6.58
C THR A 233 -16.22 10.33 -8.02
N LYS A 234 -15.61 11.50 -8.29
CA LYS A 234 -15.02 11.79 -9.61
C LYS A 234 -13.85 10.86 -9.93
N VAL A 235 -12.96 10.64 -8.93
CA VAL A 235 -11.83 9.73 -9.09
C VAL A 235 -12.33 8.29 -9.26
N TRP A 236 -13.29 7.84 -8.44
CA TRP A 236 -13.90 6.51 -8.55
C TRP A 236 -14.44 6.23 -9.96
N ASN A 237 -15.20 7.16 -10.50
CA ASN A 237 -15.78 7.04 -11.85
C ASN A 237 -14.73 7.07 -12.98
N SER A 238 -13.52 7.54 -12.69
CA SER A 238 -12.41 7.53 -13.65
C SER A 238 -11.51 6.30 -13.55
N MET A 239 -11.70 5.45 -12.52
CA MET A 239 -10.89 4.26 -12.32
C MET A 239 -11.28 3.13 -13.29
N PRO A 240 -10.29 2.34 -13.75
CA PRO A 240 -10.55 1.10 -14.47
C PRO A 240 -11.42 0.12 -13.63
N ALA A 241 -12.20 -0.70 -14.31
CA ALA A 241 -13.11 -1.65 -13.65
C ALA A 241 -12.38 -2.57 -12.68
N TYR A 242 -11.22 -3.12 -13.06
CA TYR A 242 -10.46 -4.05 -12.23
C TYR A 242 -9.99 -3.45 -10.87
N ILE A 243 -9.78 -2.12 -10.80
CA ILE A 243 -9.45 -1.43 -9.53
C ILE A 243 -10.72 -1.26 -8.69
N ARG A 244 -11.84 -0.86 -9.30
CA ARG A 244 -13.11 -0.71 -8.59
C ARG A 244 -13.57 -2.04 -8.00
N GLU A 245 -13.57 -3.11 -8.81
CA GLU A 245 -13.92 -4.48 -8.40
C GLU A 245 -13.04 -4.98 -7.26
N LEU A 246 -11.74 -4.63 -7.25
CA LEU A 246 -10.83 -5.02 -6.18
C LEU A 246 -11.18 -4.32 -4.85
N PHE A 247 -11.50 -3.02 -4.87
CA PHE A 247 -11.97 -2.31 -3.69
C PHE A 247 -13.39 -2.75 -3.26
N GLU A 248 -14.30 -2.97 -4.21
CA GLU A 248 -15.65 -3.53 -3.94
C GLU A 248 -15.52 -4.88 -3.22
N ARG A 249 -14.61 -5.75 -3.66
CA ARG A 249 -14.33 -7.02 -2.98
C ARG A 249 -13.73 -6.80 -1.59
N ALA A 250 -12.74 -5.91 -1.45
CA ALA A 250 -12.08 -5.64 -0.18
C ALA A 250 -13.03 -5.15 0.91
N PHE A 251 -14.05 -4.37 0.51
CA PHE A 251 -15.06 -3.80 1.39
C PHE A 251 -16.46 -4.42 1.21
N SER A 252 -16.55 -5.59 0.56
CA SER A 252 -17.80 -6.36 0.49
C SER A 252 -18.26 -6.84 1.87
N GLN A 253 -19.55 -7.05 2.05
CA GLN A 253 -20.09 -7.58 3.31
C GLN A 253 -19.45 -8.92 3.70
N ASN A 254 -19.00 -9.73 2.73
CA ASN A 254 -18.29 -10.97 2.99
C ASN A 254 -16.87 -10.76 3.57
N CYS A 255 -16.23 -9.64 3.29
CA CYS A 255 -14.92 -9.28 3.85
C CYS A 255 -15.04 -8.40 5.10
N LEU A 256 -16.13 -7.63 5.24
CA LEU A 256 -16.39 -6.77 6.40
C LEU A 256 -16.95 -7.54 7.59
N LYS A 257 -17.76 -8.58 7.36
CA LYS A 257 -18.39 -9.38 8.42
C LYS A 257 -17.68 -10.71 8.60
N CYS A 258 -17.50 -11.07 9.85
CA CYS A 258 -17.05 -12.40 10.25
C CYS A 258 -18.18 -13.12 11.02
N ASP A 259 -18.15 -14.45 10.98
CA ASP A 259 -19.00 -15.28 11.82
C ASP A 259 -18.27 -15.55 13.13
N VAL A 260 -18.94 -15.29 14.24
CA VAL A 260 -18.41 -15.45 15.59
C VAL A 260 -19.15 -16.61 16.25
N SER A 261 -18.40 -17.64 16.67
CA SER A 261 -18.93 -18.79 17.39
C SER A 261 -18.16 -19.01 18.68
N GLY A 262 -18.84 -19.55 19.70
CA GLY A 262 -18.23 -19.84 21.00
C GLY A 262 -18.21 -18.64 21.96
N ALA A 263 -18.92 -17.55 21.66
CA ALA A 263 -19.19 -16.48 22.62
C ALA A 263 -20.24 -16.93 23.64
N GLY A 264 -19.93 -17.97 24.40
CA GLY A 264 -20.71 -18.34 25.60
C GLY A 264 -20.18 -17.53 26.78
N ASN A 265 -21.06 -17.16 27.72
CA ASN A 265 -20.79 -16.48 28.97
C ASN A 265 -19.89 -17.28 29.94
N GLU A 266 -19.04 -18.19 29.45
CA GLU A 266 -18.14 -18.97 30.30
C GLU A 266 -16.76 -18.29 30.36
N PRO A 267 -16.24 -18.10 31.59
CA PRO A 267 -14.88 -17.60 31.78
C PRO A 267 -13.87 -18.56 31.14
N GLY A 268 -13.19 -18.14 30.10
CA GLY A 268 -12.17 -18.92 29.37
C GLY A 268 -12.64 -19.55 28.05
N GLY A 269 -13.87 -19.32 27.59
CA GLY A 269 -14.36 -19.76 26.28
C GLY A 269 -13.61 -19.06 25.16
N LYS A 270 -12.96 -19.82 24.26
CA LYS A 270 -12.25 -19.25 23.09
C LYS A 270 -13.27 -18.86 22.03
N THR A 271 -13.43 -17.56 21.82
CA THR A 271 -14.19 -17.03 20.68
C THR A 271 -13.51 -17.44 19.37
N LYS A 272 -14.23 -18.15 18.52
CA LYS A 272 -13.76 -18.50 17.18
C LYS A 272 -14.33 -17.52 16.17
N VAL A 273 -13.44 -16.79 15.50
CA VAL A 273 -13.78 -15.88 14.41
C VAL A 273 -13.45 -16.54 13.08
N SER A 274 -14.40 -16.62 12.18
CA SER A 274 -14.20 -17.10 10.81
C SER A 274 -14.64 -16.05 9.81
N TYR A 275 -13.84 -15.86 8.76
CA TYR A 275 -14.15 -14.90 7.69
C TYR A 275 -15.01 -15.58 6.61
N ARG A 276 -16.00 -14.87 6.10
CA ARG A 276 -16.87 -15.35 5.01
C ARG A 276 -16.15 -15.38 3.66
N ALA A 277 -15.16 -14.49 3.47
CA ALA A 277 -14.29 -14.49 2.31
C ALA A 277 -12.86 -14.11 2.69
N ASN A 278 -11.90 -14.54 1.87
CA ASN A 278 -10.51 -14.11 2.03
C ASN A 278 -10.36 -12.63 1.69
N ARG A 279 -9.72 -11.87 2.57
CA ARG A 279 -9.34 -10.48 2.31
C ARG A 279 -8.33 -10.39 1.17
N VAL A 280 -8.36 -9.28 0.46
CA VAL A 280 -7.42 -9.02 -0.63
C VAL A 280 -6.00 -9.05 -0.10
N SER A 281 -5.17 -9.91 -0.69
CA SER A 281 -3.78 -10.07 -0.29
C SER A 281 -2.90 -8.94 -0.83
N GLU A 282 -1.76 -8.75 -0.22
CA GLU A 282 -0.75 -7.77 -0.63
C GLU A 282 -0.31 -8.01 -2.08
N ARG A 283 -0.19 -9.28 -2.49
CA ARG A 283 0.18 -9.66 -3.86
C ARG A 283 -0.88 -9.28 -4.87
N GLU A 284 -2.16 -9.45 -4.55
CA GLU A 284 -3.25 -9.03 -5.42
C GLU A 284 -3.27 -7.49 -5.57
N TRP A 285 -3.02 -6.75 -4.50
CA TRP A 285 -2.84 -5.30 -4.57
C TRP A 285 -1.66 -4.91 -5.46
N ILE A 286 -0.50 -5.55 -5.30
CA ILE A 286 0.68 -5.27 -6.12
C ILE A 286 0.40 -5.54 -7.60
N ASP A 287 -0.24 -6.66 -7.96
CA ASP A 287 -0.61 -6.98 -9.36
C ASP A 287 -1.54 -5.90 -9.94
N ALA A 288 -2.58 -5.52 -9.22
CA ALA A 288 -3.53 -4.50 -9.68
C ALA A 288 -2.90 -3.09 -9.73
N LEU A 289 -2.10 -2.72 -8.75
CA LEU A 289 -1.50 -1.38 -8.68
C LEU A 289 -0.37 -1.18 -9.70
N THR A 290 0.41 -2.23 -9.99
CA THR A 290 1.41 -2.16 -11.08
C THR A 290 0.73 -2.04 -12.44
N HIS A 291 -0.44 -2.67 -12.64
CA HIS A 291 -1.28 -2.45 -13.82
C HIS A 291 -1.82 -1.00 -13.85
N LEU A 292 -2.39 -0.51 -12.75
CA LEU A 292 -2.90 0.86 -12.66
C LEU A 292 -1.79 1.89 -12.94
N ARG A 293 -0.57 1.63 -12.44
CA ARG A 293 0.59 2.48 -12.71
C ARG A 293 0.92 2.55 -14.19
N ALA A 294 0.72 1.44 -14.90
CA ALA A 294 0.91 1.36 -16.35
C ALA A 294 -0.20 2.05 -17.16
N ASP A 295 -1.39 2.17 -16.59
CA ASP A 295 -2.54 2.83 -17.23
C ASP A 295 -2.56 4.35 -17.06
N ILE A 296 -1.55 4.95 -16.41
CA ILE A 296 -1.45 6.40 -16.28
C ILE A 296 -0.64 6.98 -17.43
N LEU A 297 -1.26 7.82 -18.25
CA LEU A 297 -0.62 8.51 -19.37
C LEU A 297 -0.53 10.03 -19.11
N ARG A 298 0.61 10.61 -19.45
CA ARG A 298 0.75 12.08 -19.48
C ARG A 298 0.27 12.66 -20.81
N CYS A 299 -0.56 13.67 -20.72
CA CYS A 299 -1.01 14.42 -21.90
C CYS A 299 0.17 15.19 -22.52
N PRO A 300 0.46 15.02 -23.82
CA PRO A 300 1.58 15.71 -24.46
C PRO A 300 1.36 17.23 -24.57
N CYS A 301 0.11 17.69 -24.48
CA CYS A 301 -0.23 19.12 -24.59
C CYS A 301 -0.11 19.86 -23.24
N CYS A 302 -0.70 19.32 -22.16
CA CYS A 302 -0.79 20.03 -20.87
C CYS A 302 -0.06 19.34 -19.71
N GLY A 303 0.61 18.21 -19.94
CA GLY A 303 1.36 17.46 -18.93
C GLY A 303 0.51 16.71 -17.88
N ARG A 304 -0.82 16.86 -17.89
CA ARG A 304 -1.70 16.20 -16.92
C ARG A 304 -1.72 14.69 -17.11
N GLU A 305 -1.75 13.99 -16.02
CA GLU A 305 -1.96 12.55 -16.00
C GLU A 305 -3.42 12.18 -16.21
N ASN A 306 -3.64 11.11 -16.94
CA ASN A 306 -4.95 10.57 -17.28
C ASN A 306 -4.89 9.04 -17.13
N PHE A 307 -5.91 8.45 -16.53
CA PHE A 307 -6.05 7.00 -16.53
C PHE A 307 -6.58 6.55 -17.89
N ILE A 308 -6.02 5.47 -18.42
CA ILE A 308 -6.54 4.82 -19.63
C ILE A 308 -7.85 4.14 -19.26
N THR A 309 -8.93 4.77 -19.70
CA THR A 309 -10.28 4.22 -19.59
C THR A 309 -10.89 4.23 -21.00
N ASN A 310 -12.19 4.12 -21.12
CA ASN A 310 -12.89 4.17 -22.40
C ASN A 310 -12.70 5.51 -23.17
N ARG A 311 -11.95 6.45 -22.62
CA ARG A 311 -11.75 7.78 -23.19
C ARG A 311 -10.26 8.10 -23.37
N LEU A 312 -9.77 8.06 -24.60
CA LEU A 312 -8.41 8.45 -24.96
C LEU A 312 -8.31 9.95 -25.26
N ALA A 313 -8.81 10.79 -24.37
CA ALA A 313 -8.77 12.24 -24.49
C ALA A 313 -8.53 12.92 -23.13
N CYS A 314 -7.63 13.87 -23.11
CA CYS A 314 -7.39 14.71 -21.94
C CYS A 314 -8.49 15.79 -21.80
N ARG A 315 -8.70 16.28 -20.58
CA ARG A 315 -9.64 17.39 -20.30
C ARG A 315 -9.28 18.70 -21.06
N CYS A 316 -8.04 18.85 -21.54
CA CYS A 316 -7.63 19.98 -22.37
C CYS A 316 -8.09 19.86 -23.85
N GLY A 317 -8.76 18.76 -24.21
CA GLY A 317 -9.22 18.47 -25.58
C GLY A 317 -8.20 17.68 -26.42
N SER A 318 -6.96 17.51 -25.97
CA SER A 318 -5.94 16.77 -26.72
C SER A 318 -6.21 15.26 -26.67
N ALA A 319 -6.06 14.59 -27.83
CA ALA A 319 -6.07 13.14 -27.90
C ALA A 319 -4.83 12.55 -27.20
N LEU A 320 -5.03 11.41 -26.50
CA LEU A 320 -3.94 10.64 -25.90
C LEU A 320 -3.50 9.58 -26.90
N SER A 321 -2.22 9.62 -27.30
CA SER A 321 -1.66 8.65 -28.24
C SER A 321 -1.29 7.36 -27.51
N VAL A 322 -1.71 6.22 -28.06
CA VAL A 322 -1.35 4.86 -27.62
C VAL A 322 -0.61 4.10 -28.72
N SER A 323 0.19 4.79 -29.51
CA SER A 323 0.81 4.26 -30.72
C SER A 323 1.88 3.20 -30.49
N ASN A 324 2.56 3.22 -29.36
CA ASN A 324 3.61 2.27 -29.01
C ASN A 324 3.15 1.42 -27.83
N LEU A 325 2.88 0.15 -28.08
CA LEU A 325 2.44 -0.80 -27.06
C LEU A 325 3.54 -1.80 -26.72
N ILE A 326 3.65 -2.11 -25.45
CA ILE A 326 4.39 -3.27 -24.94
C ILE A 326 3.35 -4.30 -24.53
N CYS A 327 3.36 -5.44 -25.24
CA CYS A 327 2.41 -6.52 -25.01
C CYS A 327 2.96 -7.43 -23.90
N LEU A 328 2.42 -7.29 -22.72
CA LEU A 328 2.69 -8.14 -21.56
C LEU A 328 1.79 -9.38 -21.57
N PRO A 329 2.08 -10.44 -20.81
CA PRO A 329 1.29 -11.67 -20.81
C PRO A 329 -0.20 -11.50 -20.54
N LYS A 330 -0.59 -10.51 -19.74
CA LYS A 330 -1.98 -10.30 -19.30
C LYS A 330 -2.66 -9.11 -19.98
N TYR A 331 -1.92 -8.07 -20.29
CA TYR A 331 -2.44 -6.81 -20.83
C TYR A 331 -1.34 -6.04 -21.57
N ASN A 332 -1.73 -5.06 -22.34
CA ASN A 332 -0.81 -4.17 -23.03
C ASN A 332 -0.58 -2.89 -22.22
N VAL A 333 0.63 -2.38 -22.27
CA VAL A 333 0.98 -1.09 -21.67
C VAL A 333 1.49 -0.13 -22.73
N VAL A 334 1.23 1.15 -22.57
CA VAL A 334 1.73 2.17 -23.50
C VAL A 334 3.18 2.49 -23.16
N ALA A 335 4.04 2.41 -24.18
CA ALA A 335 5.43 2.80 -24.03
C ALA A 335 5.57 4.31 -24.06
N TYR A 336 5.76 4.95 -22.94
CA TYR A 336 6.08 6.38 -22.82
C TYR A 336 7.21 6.59 -21.77
N PRO A 337 7.94 7.70 -21.82
CA PRO A 337 9.05 7.95 -20.90
C PRO A 337 8.65 7.91 -19.44
N GLY A 338 9.40 7.15 -18.64
CA GLY A 338 9.11 6.91 -17.23
C GLY A 338 8.22 5.71 -16.95
N GLN A 339 7.66 5.04 -17.97
CA GLN A 339 6.91 3.80 -17.79
C GLN A 339 7.82 2.70 -17.25
N ARG A 340 7.37 2.02 -16.20
CA ARG A 340 8.07 0.92 -15.54
C ARG A 340 7.33 -0.38 -15.79
N ILE A 341 8.10 -1.46 -15.96
CA ILE A 341 7.58 -2.82 -16.04
C ILE A 341 8.18 -3.60 -14.87
N TYR A 342 7.29 -4.19 -14.07
CA TYR A 342 7.65 -4.93 -12.88
C TYR A 342 7.71 -6.44 -13.17
N ARG A 343 8.48 -7.18 -12.36
CA ARG A 343 8.64 -8.64 -12.52
C ARG A 343 7.28 -9.34 -12.53
N ILE A 344 6.39 -9.03 -11.63
CA ILE A 344 5.05 -9.63 -11.54
C ILE A 344 4.22 -9.48 -12.82
N GLN A 345 4.46 -8.44 -13.62
CA GLN A 345 3.74 -8.20 -14.87
C GLN A 345 4.19 -9.16 -16.00
N ILE A 346 5.40 -9.70 -15.91
CA ILE A 346 5.98 -10.62 -16.89
C ILE A 346 5.91 -12.06 -16.39
N ASP A 347 6.33 -12.30 -15.15
CA ASP A 347 6.28 -13.59 -14.48
C ASP A 347 5.34 -13.54 -13.28
N ARG A 348 4.13 -14.07 -13.45
CA ARG A 348 3.12 -14.12 -12.40
C ARG A 348 3.42 -15.12 -11.29
N THR A 349 4.36 -16.04 -11.55
CA THR A 349 4.80 -17.06 -10.59
C THR A 349 6.05 -16.65 -9.83
N CYS A 350 6.59 -15.47 -10.12
CA CYS A 350 7.79 -14.97 -9.47
C CYS A 350 7.64 -14.95 -7.93
N PRO A 351 8.73 -15.18 -7.19
CA PRO A 351 8.73 -15.05 -5.73
C PRO A 351 8.26 -13.66 -5.30
N ASP A 352 7.62 -13.58 -4.15
CA ASP A 352 7.16 -12.32 -3.59
C ASP A 352 8.29 -11.31 -3.41
N SER A 353 9.50 -11.75 -3.06
CA SER A 353 10.67 -10.90 -2.89
C SER A 353 11.08 -10.14 -4.16
N THR A 354 10.70 -10.63 -5.33
CA THR A 354 11.05 -10.02 -6.63
C THR A 354 9.86 -9.39 -7.36
N ALA A 355 8.63 -9.58 -6.88
CA ALA A 355 7.41 -9.17 -7.59
C ALA A 355 7.40 -7.68 -7.96
N THR A 356 7.94 -6.81 -7.12
CA THR A 356 8.03 -5.35 -7.33
C THR A 356 9.38 -4.91 -7.91
N GLU A 357 10.25 -5.84 -8.33
CA GLU A 357 11.47 -5.51 -9.06
C GLU A 357 11.11 -4.82 -10.38
N VAL A 358 11.69 -3.65 -10.61
CA VAL A 358 11.57 -2.98 -11.92
C VAL A 358 12.53 -3.65 -12.88
N VAL A 359 12.00 -4.47 -13.78
CA VAL A 359 12.82 -5.19 -14.78
C VAL A 359 13.09 -4.36 -16.02
N ALA A 360 12.14 -3.48 -16.39
CA ALA A 360 12.30 -2.62 -17.55
C ALA A 360 11.78 -1.20 -17.26
N GLN A 361 12.38 -0.22 -17.94
CA GLN A 361 11.89 1.15 -17.93
C GLN A 361 11.96 1.75 -19.33
N VAL A 362 10.90 2.44 -19.74
CA VAL A 362 10.91 3.24 -20.95
C VAL A 362 11.62 4.56 -20.66
N VAL A 363 12.63 4.86 -21.46
CA VAL A 363 13.42 6.08 -21.37
C VAL A 363 13.39 6.83 -22.70
N GLU A 364 13.52 8.14 -22.65
CA GLU A 364 13.64 8.99 -23.82
C GLU A 364 15.12 9.36 -24.03
N GLN A 365 15.61 9.20 -25.25
CA GLN A 365 16.88 9.80 -25.65
C GLN A 365 16.59 11.03 -26.48
N ASN A 366 17.20 12.14 -26.11
CA ASN A 366 17.11 13.38 -26.87
C ASN A 366 17.53 13.13 -28.31
N GLY A 367 16.61 13.35 -29.23
CA GLY A 367 16.89 13.29 -30.66
C GLY A 367 17.96 14.33 -31.01
N THR A 368 18.79 13.97 -31.97
CA THR A 368 19.63 14.98 -32.65
C THR A 368 18.74 15.78 -33.61
N ARG A 369 19.23 16.94 -34.11
CA ARG A 369 18.54 17.78 -35.07
C ARG A 369 17.97 17.01 -36.30
N TYR A 370 18.45 15.77 -36.53
CA TYR A 370 18.11 14.92 -37.68
C TYR A 370 17.45 13.58 -37.30
N VAL A 371 17.33 13.26 -36.01
CA VAL A 371 16.73 12.00 -35.53
C VAL A 371 15.59 12.39 -34.58
N PRO A 372 14.32 12.01 -34.88
CA PRO A 372 13.20 12.26 -33.98
C PRO A 372 13.49 11.68 -32.59
N GLN A 373 12.88 12.28 -31.55
CA GLN A 373 12.87 11.70 -30.22
C GLN A 373 12.46 10.23 -30.31
N ASN A 374 13.32 9.34 -29.82
CA ASN A 374 13.07 7.91 -29.84
C ASN A 374 12.93 7.40 -28.41
N TYR A 375 11.97 6.51 -28.21
CA TYR A 375 11.80 5.80 -26.95
C TYR A 375 12.63 4.52 -26.97
N TYR A 376 13.24 4.24 -25.83
CA TYR A 376 14.04 3.05 -25.61
C TYR A 376 13.54 2.32 -24.37
N ILE A 377 13.63 1.01 -24.39
CA ILE A 377 13.49 0.18 -23.19
C ILE A 377 14.88 -0.06 -22.63
N LYS A 378 15.06 0.29 -21.36
CA LYS A 378 16.25 0.00 -20.56
C LYS A 378 16.06 -1.34 -19.85
N ASN A 379 17.03 -2.23 -19.96
CA ASN A 379 17.12 -3.40 -19.09
C ASN A 379 17.54 -2.95 -17.69
N CYS A 380 16.59 -2.99 -16.75
CA CYS A 380 16.81 -2.61 -15.35
C CYS A 380 17.07 -3.83 -14.44
N SER A 381 16.94 -5.05 -14.97
CA SER A 381 17.19 -6.29 -14.25
C SER A 381 18.70 -6.61 -14.16
N ASN A 382 19.05 -7.59 -13.35
CA ASN A 382 20.42 -8.10 -13.23
C ASN A 382 20.73 -9.27 -14.18
N GLU A 383 19.84 -9.56 -15.15
CA GLU A 383 19.97 -10.65 -16.10
C GLU A 383 20.09 -10.15 -17.55
N VAL A 384 20.74 -10.94 -18.40
CA VAL A 384 20.81 -10.68 -19.83
C VAL A 384 19.49 -11.12 -20.47
N TRP A 385 18.91 -10.25 -21.30
CA TRP A 385 17.69 -10.55 -22.04
C TRP A 385 18.01 -11.11 -23.41
N ASP A 386 17.21 -12.08 -23.85
CA ASP A 386 17.25 -12.57 -25.24
C ASP A 386 16.24 -11.78 -26.09
N CYS A 387 16.75 -10.90 -26.92
CA CYS A 387 15.94 -10.07 -27.81
C CYS A 387 15.96 -10.64 -29.23
N THR A 388 14.78 -10.74 -29.83
CA THR A 388 14.65 -11.14 -31.28
C THR A 388 13.97 -10.00 -32.01
N THR A 389 14.64 -9.50 -33.05
CA THR A 389 14.10 -8.41 -33.91
C THR A 389 12.98 -8.90 -34.83
N SER A 390 12.22 -7.98 -35.43
CA SER A 390 11.18 -8.30 -36.45
C SER A 390 11.70 -9.13 -37.65
N HIS A 391 13.01 -9.11 -37.90
CA HIS A 391 13.67 -9.92 -38.97
C HIS A 391 14.29 -11.19 -38.43
N GLY A 392 13.96 -11.63 -37.21
CA GLY A 392 14.45 -12.87 -36.62
C GLY A 392 15.90 -12.83 -36.13
N LYS A 393 16.58 -11.67 -36.19
CA LYS A 393 17.94 -11.54 -35.68
C LYS A 393 17.94 -11.52 -34.16
N LYS A 394 18.66 -12.45 -33.53
CA LYS A 394 18.86 -12.50 -32.08
C LYS A 394 19.95 -11.53 -31.63
N ARG A 395 19.73 -10.87 -30.53
CA ARG A 395 20.69 -9.97 -29.87
C ARG A 395 20.50 -10.07 -28.36
N PRO A 396 21.54 -10.34 -27.57
CA PRO A 396 21.47 -10.18 -26.13
C PRO A 396 21.37 -8.69 -25.76
N LEU A 397 20.68 -8.38 -24.67
CA LEU A 397 20.61 -7.05 -24.07
C LEU A 397 21.07 -7.15 -22.61
N ASN A 398 22.26 -6.66 -22.34
CA ASN A 398 22.87 -6.72 -21.01
C ASN A 398 22.16 -5.76 -20.00
N PRO A 399 22.29 -6.01 -18.68
CA PRO A 399 21.86 -5.05 -17.67
C PRO A 399 22.34 -3.62 -17.96
N GLY A 400 21.43 -2.66 -17.87
CA GLY A 400 21.68 -1.24 -18.13
C GLY A 400 21.64 -0.82 -19.60
N GLU A 401 21.69 -1.76 -20.56
CA GLU A 401 21.63 -1.43 -21.99
C GLU A 401 20.24 -0.99 -22.44
N LEU A 402 20.21 -0.32 -23.58
CA LEU A 402 19.02 0.24 -24.21
C LEU A 402 18.67 -0.47 -25.51
N MET A 403 17.40 -0.68 -25.74
CA MET A 403 16.84 -1.18 -26.99
C MET A 403 15.73 -0.23 -27.48
N PRO A 404 15.70 0.11 -28.80
CA PRO A 404 14.64 0.99 -29.30
C PRO A 404 13.26 0.34 -29.19
N VAL A 405 12.25 1.15 -28.87
CA VAL A 405 10.83 0.74 -28.91
C VAL A 405 10.39 0.68 -30.36
N LYS A 406 10.43 -0.52 -30.97
CA LYS A 406 10.03 -0.78 -32.35
C LYS A 406 9.15 -2.01 -32.41
N ALA A 407 8.07 -1.96 -33.18
CA ALA A 407 7.16 -3.06 -33.37
C ALA A 407 7.87 -4.31 -33.92
N GLY A 408 7.45 -5.48 -33.47
CA GLY A 408 7.96 -6.79 -33.88
C GLY A 408 9.19 -7.27 -33.13
N ILE A 409 9.62 -6.59 -32.07
CA ILE A 409 10.67 -7.07 -31.18
C ILE A 409 10.05 -7.95 -30.10
N SER A 410 10.62 -9.14 -29.90
CA SER A 410 10.30 -10.02 -28.76
C SER A 410 11.44 -10.04 -27.77
N VAL A 411 11.12 -9.99 -26.49
CA VAL A 411 12.06 -10.03 -25.38
C VAL A 411 11.72 -11.20 -24.49
N SER A 412 12.71 -12.05 -24.22
CA SER A 412 12.60 -13.16 -23.27
C SER A 412 13.53 -12.90 -22.08
N ILE A 413 13.02 -13.11 -20.90
CA ILE A 413 13.71 -12.99 -19.61
C ILE A 413 13.34 -14.20 -18.76
N SER A 414 14.03 -14.42 -17.65
CA SER A 414 13.65 -15.50 -16.72
C SER A 414 12.18 -15.38 -16.31
N GLY A 415 11.43 -16.48 -16.45
CA GLY A 415 10.03 -16.59 -16.05
C GLY A 415 9.01 -16.04 -17.05
N GLY A 416 9.42 -15.40 -18.17
CA GLY A 416 8.44 -14.89 -19.12
C GLY A 416 8.99 -14.13 -20.32
N SER A 417 8.07 -13.51 -21.04
CA SER A 417 8.42 -12.72 -22.24
C SER A 417 7.42 -11.59 -22.47
N PHE A 418 7.83 -10.60 -23.24
CA PHE A 418 6.95 -9.56 -23.75
C PHE A 418 7.31 -9.19 -25.20
N LYS A 419 6.41 -8.48 -25.86
CA LYS A 419 6.61 -8.01 -27.26
C LYS A 419 6.39 -6.50 -27.33
N ILE A 420 7.03 -5.89 -28.30
CA ILE A 420 6.86 -4.49 -28.63
C ILE A 420 6.18 -4.38 -29.99
#